data_b918dfab70d5f4af9a301495f131d7ad
#
_entry.id   b918dfab70d5f4af9a301495f131d7ad
#
_cell.length_a   1.000
_cell.length_b   1.000
_cell.length_c   1.000
_cell.angle_alpha   90.00
_cell.angle_beta   90.00
_cell.angle_gamma   90.00
#
_symmetry.space_group_name_H-M   'P 1'
#
loop_
_entity.id
_entity.type
_entity.pdbx_description
1 polymer ?
#
loop_
_entity_poly.entity_id
_entity_poly.type
_entity_poly.pdbx_seq_one_letter_code
_entity_poly.pdbx_strand_id
1 'polypeptide(L)'
;METKYKYMDLDYSRSFNFQFNLGQLQLDLYKKYITLNTGIGFDYHIYALNNKTNLSADSSFTWGTIDSSNTFDFKRNRFRNTYLQVPLLVEFNTNKNPNKSFHIAIGVVGQYLIASRTKQVLTQNGNTFEKVRKDNYNLAPIGFKGHVSVGYSNFTMFGEYNLNEMFKSGQGPKLNAFTVGVRLVPFT
;
A
#
# COMPACT_ATOMS: atom_id res chain seq x y z
N MET A 1 16.62 10.30 -6.18
CA MET A 1 16.37 8.91 -6.61
C MET A 1 17.50 8.53 -7.55
N GLU A 2 18.26 7.50 -7.21
CA GLU A 2 19.36 7.07 -8.07
C GLU A 2 18.86 6.71 -9.45
N THR A 3 19.58 7.11 -10.49
CA THR A 3 19.29 6.89 -11.93
C THR A 3 19.03 5.42 -12.29
N LYS A 4 19.46 4.49 -11.45
CA LYS A 4 19.38 3.04 -11.64
C LYS A 4 17.94 2.48 -11.65
N TYR A 5 16.96 3.15 -11.01
CA TYR A 5 15.59 2.65 -10.86
C TYR A 5 14.53 3.54 -11.50
N LYS A 6 14.90 4.28 -12.54
CA LYS A 6 14.01 5.18 -13.27
C LYS A 6 12.72 4.52 -13.80
N TYR A 7 12.73 3.20 -13.98
CA TYR A 7 11.54 2.44 -14.35
C TYR A 7 10.50 2.29 -13.24
N MET A 8 10.86 2.56 -11.97
CA MET A 8 9.95 2.57 -10.83
C MET A 8 9.55 4.00 -10.41
N ASP A 9 9.67 4.96 -11.33
CA ASP A 9 9.18 6.31 -11.08
C ASP A 9 7.65 6.34 -10.99
N LEU A 10 7.12 6.86 -9.89
CA LEU A 10 5.70 6.81 -9.55
C LEU A 10 5.05 8.18 -9.78
N ASP A 11 3.87 8.15 -10.35
CA ASP A 11 2.94 9.27 -10.31
C ASP A 11 2.17 9.20 -8.98
N TYR A 12 2.60 9.99 -8.01
CA TYR A 12 1.99 10.01 -6.68
C TYR A 12 0.53 10.48 -6.72
N SER A 13 0.17 11.38 -7.64
CA SER A 13 -1.19 11.91 -7.78
C SER A 13 -2.20 10.86 -8.26
N ARG A 14 -1.73 9.83 -8.94
CA ARG A 14 -2.53 8.72 -9.49
C ARG A 14 -2.27 7.38 -8.78
N SER A 15 -1.40 7.39 -7.76
CA SER A 15 -1.15 6.25 -6.89
C SER A 15 -2.03 6.37 -5.66
N PHE A 16 -2.74 5.30 -5.29
CA PHE A 16 -3.63 5.29 -4.15
C PHE A 16 -3.72 3.91 -3.51
N ASN A 17 -4.22 3.91 -2.29
CA ASN A 17 -4.34 2.74 -1.45
C ASN A 17 -5.76 2.68 -0.87
N PHE A 18 -6.31 1.47 -0.82
CA PHE A 18 -7.57 1.17 -0.12
C PHE A 18 -7.33 0.13 0.94
N GLN A 19 -7.75 0.43 2.17
CA GLN A 19 -7.71 -0.50 3.29
C GLN A 19 -9.13 -0.83 3.72
N PHE A 20 -9.40 -2.12 3.87
CA PHE A 20 -10.69 -2.62 4.33
C PHE A 20 -10.48 -3.58 5.49
N ASN A 21 -10.97 -3.22 6.67
CA ASN A 21 -10.90 -4.05 7.86
C ASN A 21 -12.12 -4.97 7.93
N LEU A 22 -11.89 -6.28 8.00
CA LEU A 22 -12.93 -7.31 8.14
C LEU A 22 -13.40 -7.45 9.57
N GLY A 23 -12.49 -7.28 10.52
CA GLY A 23 -12.77 -7.37 11.94
C GLY A 23 -11.72 -6.62 12.75
N GLN A 24 -12.15 -6.06 13.86
CA GLN A 24 -11.30 -5.33 14.78
C GLN A 24 -11.61 -5.79 16.20
N LEU A 25 -10.56 -6.04 16.98
CA LEU A 25 -10.62 -6.33 18.40
C LEU A 25 -9.96 -5.18 19.14
N GLN A 26 -10.64 -4.67 20.16
CA GLN A 26 -10.14 -3.63 21.04
C GLN A 26 -10.07 -4.19 22.46
N LEU A 27 -8.88 -4.12 23.04
CA LEU A 27 -8.63 -4.54 24.42
C LEU A 27 -8.35 -3.29 25.27
N ASP A 28 -9.14 -3.08 26.30
CA ASP A 28 -8.95 -1.97 27.23
C ASP A 28 -7.75 -2.27 28.15
N LEU A 29 -6.65 -1.56 27.95
CA LEU A 29 -5.48 -1.65 28.83
C LEU A 29 -5.66 -0.78 30.10
N TYR A 30 -6.24 0.40 29.94
CA TYR A 30 -6.54 1.31 31.04
C TYR A 30 -7.83 2.09 30.81
N LYS A 31 -8.94 1.64 31.41
CA LYS A 31 -10.23 2.34 31.52
C LYS A 31 -10.73 3.00 30.20
N LYS A 32 -10.46 2.41 29.05
CA LYS A 32 -10.73 2.95 27.69
C LYS A 32 -9.90 4.17 27.30
N TYR A 33 -9.04 4.70 28.16
CA TYR A 33 -8.10 5.76 27.82
C TYR A 33 -6.88 5.23 27.06
N ILE A 34 -6.49 4.00 27.33
CA ILE A 34 -5.42 3.31 26.61
C ILE A 34 -5.99 1.97 26.15
N THR A 35 -5.95 1.74 24.86
CA THR A 35 -6.47 0.51 24.26
C THR A 35 -5.45 -0.12 23.31
N LEU A 36 -5.48 -1.43 23.22
CA LEU A 36 -4.74 -2.18 22.21
C LEU A 36 -5.71 -2.60 21.13
N ASN A 37 -5.46 -2.11 19.92
CA ASN A 37 -6.29 -2.41 18.75
C ASN A 37 -5.57 -3.39 17.85
N THR A 38 -6.24 -4.49 17.51
CA THR A 38 -5.78 -5.48 16.54
C THR A 38 -6.94 -5.89 15.64
N GLY A 39 -6.66 -6.65 14.60
CA GLY A 39 -7.71 -7.09 13.68
C GLY A 39 -7.13 -7.76 12.46
N ILE A 40 -7.98 -7.96 11.47
CA ILE A 40 -7.61 -8.50 10.18
C ILE A 40 -8.27 -7.68 9.07
N GLY A 41 -7.55 -7.43 7.99
CA GLY A 41 -8.07 -6.66 6.86
C GLY A 41 -7.30 -6.90 5.58
N PHE A 42 -7.76 -6.26 4.52
CA PHE A 42 -7.09 -6.22 3.23
C PHE A 42 -6.54 -4.83 2.96
N ASP A 43 -5.37 -4.81 2.36
CA ASP A 43 -4.68 -3.60 1.93
C ASP A 43 -4.39 -3.69 0.44
N TYR A 44 -5.00 -2.82 -0.35
CA TYR A 44 -4.92 -2.83 -1.80
C TYR A 44 -4.20 -1.59 -2.31
N HIS A 45 -2.97 -1.78 -2.79
CA HIS A 45 -2.12 -0.73 -3.33
C HIS A 45 -2.22 -0.66 -4.85
N ILE A 46 -2.32 0.56 -5.38
CA ILE A 46 -2.23 0.87 -6.81
C ILE A 46 -1.12 1.91 -6.99
N TYR A 47 -0.02 1.47 -7.58
CA TYR A 47 1.09 2.32 -7.96
C TYR A 47 0.95 2.69 -9.44
N ALA A 48 0.79 3.96 -9.75
CA ALA A 48 0.82 4.46 -11.13
C ALA A 48 2.26 4.73 -11.54
N LEU A 49 2.71 4.10 -12.62
CA LEU A 49 4.06 4.30 -13.16
C LEU A 49 4.05 5.46 -14.16
N ASN A 50 4.96 6.43 -13.97
CA ASN A 50 5.07 7.62 -14.80
C ASN A 50 5.58 7.32 -16.21
N ASN A 51 6.47 6.36 -16.33
CA ASN A 51 7.12 6.03 -17.60
C ASN A 51 6.35 4.93 -18.34
N LYS A 52 6.61 4.80 -19.65
CA LYS A 52 6.16 3.68 -20.50
C LYS A 52 6.90 2.40 -20.08
N THR A 53 6.78 2.01 -18.82
CA THR A 53 7.53 0.92 -18.21
C THR A 53 6.82 -0.40 -18.40
N ASN A 54 7.53 -1.38 -18.96
CA ASN A 54 7.16 -2.80 -18.89
C ASN A 54 7.91 -3.42 -17.72
N LEU A 55 7.18 -3.71 -16.64
CA LEU A 55 7.72 -4.42 -15.50
C LEU A 55 7.78 -5.92 -15.80
N SER A 56 8.93 -6.53 -15.60
CA SER A 56 9.19 -7.95 -15.81
C SER A 56 9.96 -8.53 -14.62
N ALA A 57 9.74 -9.80 -14.36
CA ALA A 57 10.44 -10.52 -13.32
C ALA A 57 10.83 -11.91 -13.83
N ASP A 58 11.97 -12.41 -13.39
CA ASP A 58 12.35 -13.80 -13.43
C ASP A 58 12.51 -14.33 -12.00
N SER A 59 13.05 -15.53 -11.86
CA SER A 59 13.30 -16.13 -10.53
C SER A 59 14.35 -15.38 -9.72
N SER A 60 15.18 -14.55 -10.35
CA SER A 60 16.36 -13.93 -9.74
C SER A 60 16.14 -12.45 -9.45
N PHE A 61 15.45 -11.72 -10.35
CA PHE A 61 15.37 -10.27 -10.24
C PHE A 61 14.12 -9.69 -10.93
N THR A 62 13.62 -8.56 -10.40
CA THR A 62 12.56 -7.76 -11.01
C THR A 62 13.16 -6.50 -11.61
N TRP A 63 12.93 -6.30 -12.90
CA TRP A 63 13.40 -5.14 -13.65
C TRP A 63 12.28 -4.50 -14.46
N GLY A 64 12.55 -3.31 -14.94
CA GLY A 64 11.66 -2.62 -15.88
C GLY A 64 12.40 -2.15 -17.11
N THR A 65 11.79 -2.31 -18.26
CA THR A 65 12.24 -1.71 -19.51
C THR A 65 11.32 -0.56 -19.86
N ILE A 66 11.91 0.62 -20.17
CA ILE A 66 11.16 1.76 -20.64
C ILE A 66 11.01 1.63 -22.16
N ASP A 67 9.75 1.61 -22.62
CA ASP A 67 9.48 1.55 -24.05
C ASP A 67 9.77 2.94 -24.69
N SER A 68 10.86 3.02 -25.43
CA SER A 68 11.27 4.21 -26.20
C SER A 68 10.84 4.16 -27.67
N SER A 69 10.21 3.07 -28.12
CA SER A 69 9.86 2.87 -29.54
C SER A 69 8.72 3.75 -30.02
N ASN A 70 7.95 4.37 -29.09
CA ASN A 70 6.72 5.12 -29.39
C ASN A 70 5.66 4.35 -30.20
N THR A 71 5.81 3.04 -30.31
CA THR A 71 4.86 2.17 -31.01
C THR A 71 3.52 2.09 -30.30
N PHE A 72 3.55 2.22 -28.95
CA PHE A 72 2.37 2.18 -28.10
C PHE A 72 2.22 3.48 -27.32
N ASP A 73 0.99 3.99 -27.26
CA ASP A 73 0.64 5.05 -26.32
C ASP A 73 0.08 4.44 -25.03
N PHE A 74 0.76 4.70 -23.91
CA PHE A 74 0.39 4.19 -22.58
C PHE A 74 -0.62 5.11 -21.92
N LYS A 75 -1.92 4.81 -22.05
CA LYS A 75 -2.98 5.57 -21.36
C LYS A 75 -2.98 5.31 -19.86
N ARG A 76 -2.66 4.07 -19.43
CA ARG A 76 -2.56 3.70 -18.02
C ARG A 76 -1.48 2.64 -17.85
N ASN A 77 -0.64 2.83 -16.85
CA ASN A 77 0.34 1.83 -16.43
C ASN A 77 0.31 1.73 -14.90
N ARG A 78 -0.18 0.59 -14.39
CA ARG A 78 -0.43 0.41 -12.96
C ARG A 78 0.16 -0.89 -12.47
N PHE A 79 0.89 -0.81 -11.35
CA PHE A 79 1.33 -1.94 -10.57
C PHE A 79 0.43 -2.06 -9.33
N ARG A 80 -0.17 -3.23 -9.11
CA ARG A 80 -1.21 -3.45 -8.10
C ARG A 80 -0.83 -4.61 -7.22
N ASN A 81 -0.87 -4.38 -5.90
CA ASN A 81 -0.56 -5.37 -4.89
C ASN A 81 -1.71 -5.46 -3.88
N THR A 82 -2.02 -6.68 -3.46
CA THR A 82 -3.02 -6.95 -2.44
C THR A 82 -2.38 -7.69 -1.31
N TYR A 83 -2.54 -7.17 -0.10
CA TYR A 83 -2.02 -7.77 1.12
C TYR A 83 -3.16 -8.09 2.09
N LEU A 84 -3.00 -9.19 2.83
CA LEU A 84 -3.69 -9.40 4.10
C LEU A 84 -2.92 -8.63 5.16
N GLN A 85 -3.59 -7.88 6.02
CA GLN A 85 -2.94 -7.09 7.07
C GLN A 85 -3.50 -7.41 8.46
N VAL A 86 -2.60 -7.34 9.43
CA VAL A 86 -2.90 -7.50 10.86
C VAL A 86 -2.27 -6.32 11.60
N PRO A 87 -3.04 -5.31 12.01
CA PRO A 87 -2.55 -4.21 12.83
C PRO A 87 -2.36 -4.64 14.28
N LEU A 88 -1.39 -4.04 14.95
CA LEU A 88 -1.18 -4.08 16.39
C LEU A 88 -0.84 -2.66 16.85
N LEU A 89 -1.85 -1.94 17.34
CA LEU A 89 -1.78 -0.51 17.60
C LEU A 89 -2.15 -0.22 19.07
N VAL A 90 -1.34 0.57 19.74
CA VAL A 90 -1.69 1.17 21.03
C VAL A 90 -2.33 2.52 20.76
N GLU A 91 -3.53 2.71 21.26
CA GLU A 91 -4.31 3.93 21.09
C GLU A 91 -4.56 4.63 22.42
N PHE A 92 -4.37 5.93 22.42
CA PHE A 92 -4.60 6.82 23.54
C PHE A 92 -5.82 7.69 23.25
N ASN A 93 -6.81 7.64 24.15
CA ASN A 93 -8.09 8.31 24.02
C ASN A 93 -8.25 9.38 25.11
N THR A 94 -8.76 10.55 24.73
CA THR A 94 -9.04 11.63 25.71
C THR A 94 -10.37 11.46 26.41
N ASN A 95 -11.26 10.62 25.86
CA ASN A 95 -12.58 10.37 26.43
C ASN A 95 -12.95 8.88 26.30
N LYS A 96 -13.73 8.38 27.28
CA LYS A 96 -14.26 7.01 27.25
C LYS A 96 -15.34 6.81 26.17
N ASN A 97 -15.99 7.88 25.74
CA ASN A 97 -16.95 7.85 24.66
C ASN A 97 -16.22 8.10 23.33
N PRO A 98 -16.12 7.11 22.42
CA PRO A 98 -15.40 7.23 21.16
C PRO A 98 -15.89 8.40 20.31
N ASN A 99 -17.18 8.68 20.32
CA ASN A 99 -17.79 9.76 19.50
C ASN A 99 -17.40 11.18 19.97
N LYS A 100 -16.77 11.31 21.14
CA LYS A 100 -16.34 12.59 21.73
C LYS A 100 -14.87 12.57 22.13
N SER A 101 -14.09 11.66 21.57
CA SER A 101 -12.69 11.45 21.93
C SER A 101 -11.77 11.93 20.81
N PHE A 102 -10.73 12.67 21.19
CA PHE A 102 -9.50 12.70 20.41
C PHE A 102 -8.74 11.42 20.68
N HIS A 103 -8.17 10.85 19.64
CA HIS A 103 -7.36 9.65 19.75
C HIS A 103 -6.07 9.77 18.94
N ILE A 104 -5.02 9.17 19.48
CA ILE A 104 -3.73 9.01 18.82
C ILE A 104 -3.37 7.54 18.92
N ALA A 105 -3.02 6.91 17.81
CA ALA A 105 -2.55 5.55 17.84
C ALA A 105 -1.18 5.43 17.18
N ILE A 106 -0.37 4.51 17.73
CA ILE A 106 0.95 4.15 17.22
C ILE A 106 1.13 2.64 17.30
N GLY A 107 1.84 2.08 16.35
CA GLY A 107 2.17 0.66 16.38
C GLY A 107 2.71 0.13 15.07
N VAL A 108 2.53 -1.17 14.88
CA VAL A 108 2.99 -1.87 13.68
C VAL A 108 1.84 -2.61 13.01
N VAL A 109 1.95 -2.74 11.68
CA VAL A 109 1.01 -3.53 10.88
C VAL A 109 1.81 -4.60 10.17
N GLY A 110 1.55 -5.86 10.50
CA GLY A 110 2.04 -7.00 9.73
C GLY A 110 1.24 -7.15 8.45
N GLN A 111 1.90 -7.49 7.34
CA GLN A 111 1.24 -7.69 6.06
C GLN A 111 1.76 -8.95 5.35
N TYR A 112 0.87 -9.64 4.64
CA TYR A 112 1.18 -10.81 3.84
C TYR A 112 0.68 -10.62 2.41
N LEU A 113 1.57 -10.78 1.41
CA LEU A 113 1.23 -10.61 0.01
C LEU A 113 0.30 -11.73 -0.47
N ILE A 114 -0.89 -11.39 -0.94
CA ILE A 114 -1.85 -12.33 -1.50
C ILE A 114 -1.74 -12.38 -3.02
N ALA A 115 -1.66 -11.20 -3.65
CA ALA A 115 -1.65 -11.11 -5.11
C ALA A 115 -0.91 -9.86 -5.58
N SER A 116 -0.25 -9.99 -6.73
CA SER A 116 0.35 -8.88 -7.45
C SER A 116 0.08 -8.98 -8.95
N ARG A 117 -0.07 -7.85 -9.61
CA ARG A 117 -0.28 -7.76 -11.06
C ARG A 117 0.08 -6.39 -11.62
N THR A 118 0.51 -6.38 -12.86
CA THR A 118 0.54 -5.16 -13.68
C THR A 118 -0.69 -5.09 -14.57
N LYS A 119 -1.23 -3.88 -14.74
CA LYS A 119 -2.29 -3.60 -15.70
C LYS A 119 -1.89 -2.39 -16.54
N GLN A 120 -1.79 -2.58 -17.84
CA GLN A 120 -1.47 -1.57 -18.82
C GLN A 120 -2.65 -1.39 -19.76
N VAL A 121 -2.98 -0.15 -20.09
CA VAL A 121 -3.93 0.22 -21.14
C VAL A 121 -3.12 0.91 -22.22
N LEU A 122 -3.05 0.27 -23.37
CA LEU A 122 -2.21 0.63 -24.51
C LEU A 122 -3.09 1.01 -25.70
N THR A 123 -2.67 2.01 -26.46
CA THR A 123 -3.31 2.37 -27.73
C THR A 123 -2.28 2.24 -28.85
N GLN A 124 -2.66 1.58 -29.94
CA GLN A 124 -1.89 1.45 -31.17
C GLN A 124 -2.82 1.63 -32.37
N ASN A 125 -2.47 2.53 -33.27
CA ASN A 125 -3.25 2.81 -34.49
C ASN A 125 -4.75 3.07 -34.21
N GLY A 126 -5.05 3.80 -33.13
CA GLY A 126 -6.43 4.11 -32.71
C GLY A 126 -7.14 2.99 -31.92
N ASN A 127 -6.61 1.77 -31.90
CA ASN A 127 -7.18 0.66 -31.15
C ASN A 127 -6.61 0.62 -29.74
N THR A 128 -7.51 0.48 -28.75
CA THR A 128 -7.13 0.38 -27.33
C THR A 128 -7.29 -1.04 -26.84
N PHE A 129 -6.27 -1.57 -26.19
CA PHE A 129 -6.29 -2.91 -25.59
C PHE A 129 -5.67 -2.90 -24.20
N GLU A 130 -6.06 -3.88 -23.39
CA GLU A 130 -5.56 -4.06 -22.03
C GLU A 130 -4.59 -5.24 -21.97
N LYS A 131 -3.43 -5.02 -21.34
CA LYS A 131 -2.46 -6.06 -21.02
C LYS A 131 -2.41 -6.23 -19.49
N VAL A 132 -2.80 -7.41 -19.01
CA VAL A 132 -2.72 -7.78 -17.59
C VAL A 132 -1.74 -8.92 -17.44
N ARG A 133 -0.74 -8.73 -16.58
CA ARG A 133 0.21 -9.79 -16.19
C ARG A 133 0.13 -10.00 -14.68
N LYS A 134 -0.16 -11.23 -14.29
CA LYS A 134 -0.12 -11.67 -12.88
C LYS A 134 1.22 -12.33 -12.63
N ASP A 135 1.92 -11.86 -11.60
CA ASP A 135 3.22 -12.38 -11.19
C ASP A 135 3.47 -11.92 -9.75
N ASN A 136 4.34 -12.57 -9.01
CA ASN A 136 4.74 -12.12 -7.67
C ASN A 136 5.79 -10.99 -7.71
N TYR A 137 6.42 -10.75 -8.86
CA TYR A 137 7.44 -9.72 -9.08
C TYR A 137 8.54 -9.70 -8.01
N ASN A 138 8.90 -10.86 -7.47
CA ASN A 138 9.87 -10.99 -6.38
C ASN A 138 9.59 -10.07 -5.18
N LEU A 139 8.31 -9.73 -4.95
CA LEU A 139 7.91 -8.98 -3.77
C LEU A 139 8.15 -9.79 -2.50
N ALA A 140 8.49 -9.09 -1.43
CA ALA A 140 8.60 -9.71 -0.11
C ALA A 140 7.22 -10.24 0.31
N PRO A 141 7.10 -11.56 0.62
CA PRO A 141 5.80 -12.14 0.97
C PRO A 141 5.29 -11.64 2.31
N ILE A 142 6.19 -11.31 3.24
CA ILE A 142 5.86 -10.76 4.55
C ILE A 142 6.48 -9.38 4.66
N GLY A 143 5.71 -8.44 5.16
CA GLY A 143 6.13 -7.07 5.41
C GLY A 143 5.64 -6.55 6.74
N PHE A 144 6.29 -5.49 7.22
CA PHE A 144 5.90 -4.74 8.41
C PHE A 144 5.86 -3.26 8.09
N LYS A 145 4.83 -2.58 8.59
CA LYS A 145 4.69 -1.12 8.47
C LYS A 145 4.65 -0.52 9.87
N GLY A 146 5.36 0.57 10.08
CA GLY A 146 5.12 1.48 11.18
C GLY A 146 3.84 2.28 10.87
N HIS A 147 2.97 2.43 11.85
CA HIS A 147 1.70 3.15 11.75
C HIS A 147 1.63 4.24 12.81
N VAL A 148 1.19 5.41 12.42
CA VAL A 148 0.81 6.50 13.32
C VAL A 148 -0.50 7.10 12.83
N SER A 149 -1.40 7.39 13.75
CA SER A 149 -2.66 8.04 13.41
C SER A 149 -3.13 9.00 14.51
N VAL A 150 -3.92 9.98 14.09
CA VAL A 150 -4.57 10.97 14.95
C VAL A 150 -5.97 11.21 14.44
N GLY A 151 -6.93 11.33 15.34
CA GLY A 151 -8.30 11.55 14.93
C GLY A 151 -9.20 12.11 16.02
N TYR A 152 -10.43 12.39 15.61
CA TYR A 152 -11.52 12.80 16.49
C TYR A 152 -12.79 12.07 16.07
N SER A 153 -13.46 11.44 17.04
CA SER A 153 -14.67 10.66 16.76
C SER A 153 -14.40 9.61 15.67
N ASN A 154 -15.17 9.63 14.60
CA ASN A 154 -15.12 8.64 13.52
C ASN A 154 -14.13 9.00 12.40
N PHE A 155 -13.47 10.15 12.49
CA PHE A 155 -12.51 10.61 11.48
C PHE A 155 -11.09 10.46 12.00
N THR A 156 -10.25 9.76 11.25
CA THR A 156 -8.84 9.53 11.61
C THR A 156 -7.96 9.78 10.39
N MET A 157 -6.91 10.58 10.56
CA MET A 157 -5.80 10.70 9.62
C MET A 157 -4.70 9.73 10.04
N PHE A 158 -4.06 9.09 9.07
CA PHE A 158 -2.98 8.15 9.37
C PHE A 158 -1.82 8.27 8.39
N GLY A 159 -0.64 7.87 8.87
CA GLY A 159 0.55 7.66 8.08
C GLY A 159 1.14 6.29 8.35
N GLU A 160 1.62 5.64 7.28
CA GLU A 160 2.27 4.34 7.34
C GLU A 160 3.58 4.37 6.54
N TYR A 161 4.59 3.68 7.06
CA TYR A 161 5.89 3.53 6.40
C TYR A 161 6.33 2.08 6.46
N ASN A 162 6.68 1.50 5.30
CA ASN A 162 7.20 0.14 5.24
C ASN A 162 8.57 0.07 5.90
N LEU A 163 8.70 -0.75 6.94
CA LEU A 163 9.95 -0.95 7.69
C LEU A 163 10.93 -1.86 6.95
N ASN A 164 10.42 -2.70 6.08
CA ASN A 164 11.22 -3.55 5.20
C ASN A 164 11.05 -3.17 3.73
N GLU A 165 12.00 -3.58 2.89
CA GLU A 165 11.96 -3.36 1.45
C GLU A 165 10.76 -4.06 0.81
N MET A 166 10.19 -3.46 -0.24
CA MET A 166 9.05 -3.99 -0.98
C MET A 166 9.39 -5.31 -1.69
N PHE A 167 10.63 -5.44 -2.17
CA PHE A 167 11.13 -6.63 -2.87
C PHE A 167 11.94 -7.51 -1.93
N LYS A 168 12.06 -8.79 -2.26
CA LYS A 168 12.99 -9.71 -1.59
C LYS A 168 14.41 -9.16 -1.70
N SER A 169 15.22 -9.40 -0.68
CA SER A 169 16.61 -8.92 -0.65
C SER A 169 17.38 -9.34 -1.90
N GLY A 170 17.96 -8.36 -2.60
CA GLY A 170 18.72 -8.56 -3.82
C GLY A 170 17.91 -8.92 -5.07
N GLN A 171 16.58 -9.02 -5.00
CA GLN A 171 15.74 -9.43 -6.12
C GLN A 171 14.90 -8.28 -6.74
N GLY A 172 15.19 -7.06 -6.39
CA GLY A 172 14.53 -5.88 -6.93
C GLY A 172 15.13 -4.58 -6.41
N PRO A 173 14.54 -3.44 -6.77
CA PRO A 173 14.97 -2.15 -6.26
C PRO A 173 14.72 -2.01 -4.75
N LYS A 174 15.64 -1.36 -4.05
CA LYS A 174 15.49 -1.04 -2.63
C LYS A 174 14.47 0.08 -2.46
N LEU A 175 13.24 -0.27 -2.18
CA LEU A 175 12.12 0.66 -2.07
C LEU A 175 11.33 0.39 -0.79
N ASN A 176 11.12 1.46 0.00
CA ASN A 176 10.20 1.46 1.13
C ASN A 176 9.03 2.37 0.79
N ALA A 177 7.83 1.83 0.76
CA ALA A 177 6.63 2.59 0.47
C ALA A 177 6.19 3.38 1.71
N PHE A 178 5.60 4.55 1.47
CA PHE A 178 4.86 5.28 2.50
C PHE A 178 3.42 5.52 2.02
N THR A 179 2.50 5.61 2.96
CA THR A 179 1.09 5.88 2.71
C THR A 179 0.60 6.94 3.68
N VAL A 180 -0.15 7.90 3.19
CA VAL A 180 -0.90 8.85 4.02
C VAL A 180 -2.36 8.78 3.62
N GLY A 181 -3.25 8.78 4.58
CA GLY A 181 -4.66 8.59 4.28
C GLY A 181 -5.60 9.05 5.38
N VAL A 182 -6.88 8.82 5.10
CA VAL A 182 -7.96 9.05 6.06
C VAL A 182 -8.72 7.76 6.25
N ARG A 183 -9.18 7.52 7.47
CA ARG A 183 -10.03 6.40 7.85
C ARG A 183 -11.34 6.95 8.39
N LEU A 184 -12.43 6.38 7.90
CA LEU A 184 -13.76 6.63 8.41
C LEU A 184 -14.27 5.34 9.06
N VAL A 185 -14.73 5.43 10.30
CA VAL A 185 -15.36 4.32 11.02
C VAL A 185 -16.85 4.62 11.12
N PRO A 186 -17.68 4.08 10.22
CA PRO A 186 -19.07 4.48 10.09
C PRO A 186 -19.97 4.06 11.27
N PHE A 187 -19.53 3.06 12.08
CA PHE A 187 -20.33 2.52 13.20
C PHE A 187 -19.41 2.24 14.39
N THR A 188 -19.67 2.89 15.50
CA THR A 188 -19.14 2.60 16.84
C THR A 188 -20.29 2.46 17.83
#